data_2a0140e17ab68e6d251c9fb804acee89
#
_entry.id   2a0140e17ab68e6d251c9fb804acee89
#
_cell.length_a   1.000
_cell.length_b   1.000
_cell.length_c   1.000
_cell.angle_alpha   90.00
_cell.angle_beta   90.00
_cell.angle_gamma   90.00
#
_symmetry.space_group_name_H-M   'P 1'
#
loop_
_entity.id
_entity.type
_entity.pdbx_description
1 polymer ?
#
loop_
_entity_poly.entity_id
_entity_poly.type
_entity_poly.pdbx_seq_one_letter_code
_entity_poly.pdbx_strand_id
1 'polypeptide(L)'
;MEFYERVLGFQRAYLVAEREAAFYWIGGPGHSMLGLWGAGAGPQRMSLHVAFSASLEDILDAPKRLEAAGVVSRDFWGEPSKEPVVIGWMPAAAVYFTDPDSHLLEFLAMLPESARPEIGVVTWNQWRGEIERSAAL
;
A
#
# COMPACT_ATOMS: atom_id res chain seq x y z
N MET A 1 16.54 1.69 4.53
CA MET A 1 16.11 2.92 5.24
C MET A 1 15.69 4.01 4.27
N GLU A 2 16.50 4.39 3.31
CA GLU A 2 16.22 5.46 2.34
C GLU A 2 14.86 5.32 1.63
N PHE A 3 14.46 4.10 1.25
CA PHE A 3 13.17 3.83 0.62
C PHE A 3 11.99 4.31 1.50
N TYR A 4 11.96 3.90 2.77
CA TYR A 4 10.86 4.22 3.69
C TYR A 4 10.80 5.71 4.04
N GLU A 5 11.94 6.38 4.09
CA GLU A 5 12.01 7.82 4.36
C GLU A 5 11.68 8.66 3.12
N ARG A 6 12.33 8.37 1.99
CA ARG A 6 12.26 9.21 0.80
C ARG A 6 11.04 8.90 -0.08
N VAL A 7 10.71 7.61 -0.27
CA VAL A 7 9.60 7.20 -1.14
C VAL A 7 8.28 7.23 -0.39
N LEU A 8 8.23 6.62 0.82
CA LEU A 8 7.02 6.54 1.61
C LEU A 8 6.81 7.75 2.53
N GLY A 9 7.84 8.57 2.75
CA GLY A 9 7.77 9.76 3.60
C GLY A 9 7.61 9.44 5.09
N PHE A 10 7.99 8.24 5.54
CA PHE A 10 7.85 7.85 6.94
C PHE A 10 8.85 8.59 7.81
N GLN A 11 8.36 9.13 8.92
CA GLN A 11 9.20 9.78 9.91
C GLN A 11 9.92 8.72 10.76
N ARG A 12 11.26 8.77 10.77
CA ARG A 12 12.05 7.89 11.64
C ARG A 12 11.77 8.20 13.11
N ALA A 13 11.36 7.18 13.87
CA ALA A 13 11.17 7.26 15.30
C ALA A 13 12.49 7.03 16.03
N TYR A 14 13.24 5.98 15.65
CA TYR A 14 14.49 5.62 16.31
C TYR A 14 15.38 4.73 15.41
N LEU A 15 16.69 4.78 15.66
CA LEU A 15 17.69 3.90 15.05
C LEU A 15 18.47 3.17 16.16
N VAL A 16 18.47 1.84 16.11
CA VAL A 16 19.28 0.99 16.98
C VAL A 16 20.44 0.44 16.17
N ALA A 17 21.53 1.20 16.11
CA ALA A 17 22.67 0.89 15.23
C ALA A 17 23.29 -0.49 15.55
N GLU A 18 23.40 -0.83 16.84
CA GLU A 18 24.01 -2.11 17.31
C GLU A 18 23.19 -3.34 16.90
N ARG A 19 21.92 -3.15 16.56
CA ARG A 19 21.00 -4.20 16.09
C ARG A 19 20.65 -4.08 14.61
N GLU A 20 21.23 -3.12 13.91
CA GLU A 20 20.86 -2.83 12.52
C GLU A 20 19.33 -2.69 12.34
N ALA A 21 18.67 -2.02 13.30
CA ALA A 21 17.20 -1.87 13.30
C ALA A 21 16.81 -0.40 13.28
N ALA A 22 15.82 -0.06 12.44
CA ALA A 22 15.22 1.26 12.34
C ALA A 22 13.71 1.18 12.58
N PHE A 23 13.16 2.14 13.32
CA PHE A 23 11.75 2.23 13.62
C PHE A 23 11.17 3.52 13.03
N TYR A 24 9.99 3.39 12.44
CA TYR A 24 9.27 4.48 11.78
C TYR A 24 7.90 4.65 12.35
N TRP A 25 7.47 5.89 12.55
CA TRP A 25 6.10 6.19 12.96
C TRP A 25 5.12 5.91 11.81
N ILE A 26 4.04 5.21 12.14
CA ILE A 26 2.89 4.98 11.25
C ILE A 26 1.68 5.70 11.84
N GLY A 27 1.07 6.60 11.05
CA GLY A 27 -0.05 7.43 11.53
C GLY A 27 0.37 8.59 12.44
N GLY A 28 1.69 8.85 12.54
CA GLY A 28 2.26 9.92 13.35
C GLY A 28 2.87 9.47 14.68
N PRO A 29 3.63 10.35 15.33
CA PRO A 29 4.30 10.04 16.61
C PRO A 29 3.31 9.58 17.68
N GLY A 30 3.64 8.47 18.36
CA GLY A 30 2.86 7.93 19.46
C GLY A 30 1.71 7.00 19.05
N HIS A 31 1.45 6.79 17.75
CA HIS A 31 0.41 5.85 17.28
C HIS A 31 0.95 4.42 17.16
N SER A 32 1.61 4.11 16.08
CA SER A 32 2.20 2.79 15.86
C SER A 32 3.55 2.91 15.18
N MET A 33 4.32 1.83 15.15
CA MET A 33 5.64 1.81 14.54
C MET A 33 5.82 0.61 13.63
N LEU A 34 6.52 0.83 12.52
CA LEU A 34 7.10 -0.21 11.69
C LEU A 34 8.57 -0.38 12.08
N GLY A 35 8.97 -1.60 12.46
CA GLY A 35 10.36 -1.94 12.72
C GLY A 35 10.98 -2.66 11.52
N LEU A 36 12.11 -2.16 11.03
CA LEU A 36 12.94 -2.78 10.00
C LEU A 36 14.22 -3.29 10.63
N TRP A 37 14.58 -4.52 10.33
CA TRP A 37 15.76 -5.19 10.89
C TRP A 37 16.72 -5.57 9.78
N GLY A 38 18.02 -5.37 9.98
CA GLY A 38 19.05 -5.80 9.06
C GLY A 38 19.07 -7.33 8.90
N ALA A 39 19.54 -7.78 7.73
CA ALA A 39 19.67 -9.21 7.46
C ALA A 39 20.63 -9.86 8.45
N GLY A 40 20.12 -10.83 9.23
CA GLY A 40 20.88 -11.49 10.31
C GLY A 40 20.63 -10.91 11.70
N ALA A 41 20.07 -9.72 11.82
CA ALA A 41 19.65 -9.13 13.10
C ALA A 41 18.22 -9.50 13.49
N GLY A 42 17.37 -9.83 12.50
CA GLY A 42 15.99 -10.25 12.69
C GLY A 42 15.84 -11.77 12.82
N PRO A 43 14.67 -12.23 13.33
CA PRO A 43 14.44 -13.63 13.63
C PRO A 43 14.38 -14.55 12.41
N GLN A 44 13.98 -14.07 11.23
CA GLN A 44 13.92 -14.87 9.99
C GLN A 44 13.92 -14.00 8.73
N ARG A 45 14.49 -14.53 7.64
CA ARG A 45 14.29 -13.98 6.29
C ARG A 45 12.96 -14.48 5.74
N MET A 46 12.01 -13.56 5.55
CA MET A 46 10.74 -13.85 4.89
C MET A 46 10.31 -12.66 4.05
N SER A 47 9.58 -12.91 2.95
CA SER A 47 8.86 -11.85 2.24
C SER A 47 7.55 -11.62 2.99
N LEU A 48 7.31 -10.39 3.40
CA LEU A 48 6.09 -9.99 4.11
C LEU A 48 5.14 -9.28 3.15
N HIS A 49 3.84 -9.32 3.49
CA HIS A 49 2.83 -8.44 2.92
C HIS A 49 2.35 -7.49 4.02
N VAL A 50 2.44 -6.19 3.75
CA VAL A 50 2.04 -5.15 4.69
C VAL A 50 1.14 -4.15 3.98
N ALA A 51 -0.09 -3.97 4.48
CA ALA A 51 -1.03 -2.98 3.99
C ALA A 51 -1.05 -1.75 4.92
N PHE A 52 -1.01 -0.56 4.32
CA PHE A 52 -1.12 0.72 5.00
C PHE A 52 -2.44 1.38 4.63
N SER A 53 -3.22 1.76 5.64
CA SER A 53 -4.43 2.54 5.42
C SER A 53 -4.07 3.96 4.98
N ALA A 54 -4.75 4.44 3.93
CA ALA A 54 -4.59 5.78 3.39
C ALA A 54 -5.97 6.36 3.01
N SER A 55 -6.02 7.64 2.68
CA SER A 55 -7.24 8.24 2.13
C SER A 55 -7.47 7.78 0.69
N LEU A 56 -8.71 7.82 0.22
CA LEU A 56 -9.01 7.50 -1.19
C LEU A 56 -8.28 8.46 -2.15
N GLU A 57 -8.16 9.73 -1.79
CA GLU A 57 -7.43 10.72 -2.57
C GLU A 57 -5.96 10.31 -2.74
N ASP A 58 -5.30 9.90 -1.64
CA ASP A 58 -3.92 9.42 -1.68
C ASP A 58 -3.78 8.15 -2.52
N ILE A 59 -4.75 7.21 -2.44
CA ILE A 59 -4.74 5.99 -3.25
C ILE A 59 -4.82 6.31 -4.74
N LEU A 60 -5.67 7.24 -5.13
CA LEU A 60 -5.84 7.64 -6.54
C LEU A 60 -4.59 8.33 -7.11
N ASP A 61 -3.84 9.05 -6.27
CA ASP A 61 -2.58 9.71 -6.68
C ASP A 61 -1.35 8.78 -6.52
N ALA A 62 -1.46 7.70 -5.75
CA ALA A 62 -0.35 6.81 -5.42
C ALA A 62 0.43 6.26 -6.63
N PRO A 63 -0.21 5.78 -7.73
CA PRO A 63 0.53 5.27 -8.88
C PRO A 63 1.46 6.32 -9.48
N LYS A 64 1.00 7.57 -9.59
CA LYS A 64 1.80 8.69 -10.12
C LYS A 64 2.95 9.06 -9.19
N ARG A 65 2.69 9.09 -7.87
CA ARG A 65 3.73 9.39 -6.87
C ARG A 65 4.80 8.31 -6.82
N LEU A 66 4.41 7.03 -6.90
CA LEU A 66 5.34 5.89 -6.96
C LEU A 66 6.20 5.95 -8.23
N GLU A 67 5.58 6.20 -9.40
CA GLU A 67 6.30 6.36 -10.68
C GLU A 67 7.32 7.50 -10.61
N ALA A 68 6.95 8.66 -10.05
CA ALA A 68 7.86 9.78 -9.84
C ALA A 68 9.04 9.45 -8.91
N ALA A 69 8.84 8.52 -7.98
CA ALA A 69 9.87 8.00 -7.08
C ALA A 69 10.67 6.81 -7.67
N GLY A 70 10.39 6.41 -8.91
CA GLY A 70 11.04 5.27 -9.58
C GLY A 70 10.57 3.91 -9.10
N VAL A 71 9.38 3.83 -8.50
CA VAL A 71 8.76 2.60 -8.01
C VAL A 71 7.61 2.20 -8.92
N VAL A 72 7.57 0.93 -9.33
CA VAL A 72 6.50 0.40 -10.18
C VAL A 72 5.29 0.07 -9.33
N SER A 73 4.17 0.77 -9.54
CA SER A 73 2.87 0.38 -9.00
C SER A 73 2.33 -0.84 -9.74
N ARG A 74 1.63 -1.72 -9.00
CA ARG A 74 1.12 -2.99 -9.50
C ARG A 74 -0.34 -3.16 -9.15
N ASP A 75 -1.01 -4.01 -9.90
CA ASP A 75 -2.36 -4.48 -9.61
C ASP A 75 -2.35 -5.66 -8.61
N PHE A 76 -3.53 -6.21 -8.37
CA PHE A 76 -3.74 -7.36 -7.46
C PHE A 76 -2.99 -8.63 -7.89
N TRP A 77 -2.74 -8.81 -9.18
CA TRP A 77 -2.03 -9.98 -9.73
C TRP A 77 -0.53 -9.75 -9.89
N GLY A 78 -0.05 -8.56 -9.51
CA GLY A 78 1.37 -8.22 -9.57
C GLY A 78 1.82 -7.61 -10.90
N GLU A 79 0.87 -7.36 -11.84
CA GLU A 79 1.18 -6.71 -13.10
C GLU A 79 1.31 -5.19 -12.94
N PRO A 80 2.21 -4.52 -13.69
CA PRO A 80 2.31 -3.07 -13.63
C PRO A 80 0.97 -2.40 -13.95
N SER A 81 0.57 -1.45 -13.10
CA SER A 81 -0.68 -0.71 -13.27
C SER A 81 -0.49 0.77 -12.98
N LYS A 82 -1.15 1.62 -13.76
CA LYS A 82 -1.16 3.09 -13.57
C LYS A 82 -2.42 3.58 -12.85
N GLU A 83 -3.31 2.69 -12.49
CA GLU A 83 -4.51 3.01 -11.70
C GLU A 83 -4.69 2.00 -10.57
N PRO A 84 -5.35 2.39 -9.48
CA PRO A 84 -5.71 1.47 -8.41
C PRO A 84 -6.65 0.37 -8.87
N VAL A 85 -6.65 -0.75 -8.18
CA VAL A 85 -7.70 -1.77 -8.28
C VAL A 85 -8.70 -1.60 -7.15
N VAL A 86 -9.89 -2.18 -7.33
CA VAL A 86 -10.89 -2.29 -6.26
C VAL A 86 -11.19 -3.76 -6.01
N ILE A 87 -11.13 -4.12 -4.74
CA ILE A 87 -11.44 -5.46 -4.24
C ILE A 87 -12.94 -5.49 -3.91
N GLY A 88 -13.75 -6.11 -4.77
CA GLY A 88 -15.20 -6.04 -4.65
C GLY A 88 -15.79 -6.71 -3.42
N TRP A 89 -15.21 -7.82 -2.93
CA TRP A 89 -15.70 -8.51 -1.71
C TRP A 89 -15.39 -7.78 -0.40
N MET A 90 -14.40 -6.88 -0.44
CA MET A 90 -14.01 -6.01 0.67
C MET A 90 -13.88 -4.59 0.10
N PRO A 91 -14.97 -3.87 -0.18
CA PRO A 91 -14.91 -2.68 -1.03
C PRO A 91 -13.78 -1.74 -0.59
N ALA A 92 -12.64 -1.92 -1.24
CA ALA A 92 -11.42 -1.20 -0.93
C ALA A 92 -10.63 -0.92 -2.21
N ALA A 93 -10.20 0.33 -2.37
CA ALA A 93 -9.26 0.70 -3.41
C ALA A 93 -7.83 0.41 -2.94
N ALA A 94 -7.02 -0.23 -3.77
CA ALA A 94 -5.68 -0.67 -3.41
C ALA A 94 -4.66 -0.41 -4.52
N VAL A 95 -3.42 -0.15 -4.12
CA VAL A 95 -2.24 -0.08 -4.98
C VAL A 95 -1.14 -0.90 -4.35
N TYR A 96 -0.54 -1.79 -5.12
CA TYR A 96 0.54 -2.67 -4.68
C TYR A 96 1.88 -2.21 -5.23
N PHE A 97 2.95 -2.47 -4.49
CA PHE A 97 4.33 -2.23 -4.89
C PHE A 97 5.28 -3.04 -4.00
N THR A 98 6.55 -3.08 -4.33
CA THR A 98 7.54 -3.78 -3.52
C THR A 98 8.58 -2.81 -2.98
N ASP A 99 9.10 -3.12 -1.80
CA ASP A 99 10.31 -2.49 -1.29
C ASP A 99 11.57 -3.13 -1.91
N PRO A 100 12.78 -2.58 -1.66
CA PRO A 100 14.04 -3.15 -2.19
C PRO A 100 14.36 -4.57 -1.71
N ASP A 101 13.77 -5.02 -0.62
CA ASP A 101 13.94 -6.37 -0.07
C ASP A 101 12.85 -7.35 -0.53
N SER A 102 12.01 -6.92 -1.49
CA SER A 102 10.90 -7.70 -2.08
C SER A 102 9.75 -7.99 -1.11
N HIS A 103 9.57 -7.17 -0.08
CA HIS A 103 8.32 -7.19 0.67
C HIS A 103 7.21 -6.60 -0.20
N LEU A 104 6.04 -7.26 -0.21
CA LEU A 104 4.86 -6.72 -0.87
C LEU A 104 4.22 -5.67 0.03
N LEU A 105 4.15 -4.46 -0.47
CA LEU A 105 3.51 -3.34 0.22
C LEU A 105 2.21 -2.97 -0.50
N GLU A 106 1.24 -2.54 0.28
CA GLU A 106 -0.08 -2.15 -0.21
C GLU A 106 -0.50 -0.83 0.44
N PHE A 107 -0.97 0.11 -0.36
CA PHE A 107 -1.79 1.21 0.13
C PHE A 107 -3.26 0.86 -0.09
N LEU A 108 -4.10 1.03 0.94
CA LEU A 108 -5.49 0.60 0.95
C LEU A 108 -6.41 1.68 1.52
N ALA A 109 -7.51 1.96 0.82
CA ALA A 109 -8.60 2.80 1.30
C ALA A 109 -9.91 2.03 1.25
N MET A 110 -10.59 1.88 2.40
CA MET A 110 -11.95 1.34 2.43
C MET A 110 -12.92 2.29 1.74
N LEU A 111 -13.80 1.74 0.91
CA LEU A 111 -14.84 2.48 0.20
C LEU A 111 -16.16 2.41 0.96
N PRO A 112 -17.03 3.44 0.83
CA PRO A 112 -18.31 3.48 1.54
C PRO A 112 -19.37 2.53 0.95
N GLU A 113 -19.16 2.02 -0.25
CA GLU A 113 -20.08 1.13 -0.93
C GLU A 113 -20.18 -0.24 -0.24
N SER A 114 -21.30 -0.92 -0.46
CA SER A 114 -21.48 -2.29 0.01
C SER A 114 -20.60 -3.28 -0.74
N ALA A 115 -20.24 -4.38 -0.09
CA ALA A 115 -19.49 -5.47 -0.72
C ALA A 115 -20.23 -6.03 -1.93
N ARG A 116 -19.50 -6.23 -3.02
CA ARG A 116 -19.96 -6.78 -4.30
C ARG A 116 -19.02 -7.90 -4.77
N PRO A 117 -19.08 -9.07 -4.09
CA PRO A 117 -18.16 -10.19 -4.40
C PRO A 117 -18.25 -10.66 -5.85
N GLU A 118 -19.40 -10.52 -6.48
CA GLU A 118 -19.65 -10.91 -7.88
C GLU A 118 -18.81 -10.11 -8.89
N ILE A 119 -18.34 -8.92 -8.52
CA ILE A 119 -17.47 -8.10 -9.38
C ILE A 119 -16.02 -8.60 -9.34
N GLY A 120 -15.61 -9.24 -8.23
CA GLY A 120 -14.23 -9.70 -8.04
C GLY A 120 -13.27 -8.54 -7.79
N VAL A 121 -12.11 -8.56 -8.48
CA VAL A 121 -11.14 -7.45 -8.48
C VAL A 121 -11.18 -6.78 -9.85
N VAL A 122 -11.38 -5.48 -9.85
CA VAL A 122 -11.49 -4.65 -11.07
C VAL A 122 -10.65 -3.39 -10.94
N THR A 123 -10.42 -2.67 -12.03
CA THR A 123 -9.76 -1.37 -11.98
C THR A 123 -10.69 -0.31 -11.36
N TRP A 124 -10.11 0.78 -10.87
CA TRP A 124 -10.87 1.90 -10.32
C TRP A 124 -11.93 2.43 -11.31
N ASN A 125 -11.57 2.57 -12.58
CA ASN A 125 -12.49 3.06 -13.59
C ASN A 125 -13.66 2.08 -13.85
N GLN A 126 -13.40 0.78 -13.85
CA GLN A 126 -14.45 -0.24 -13.97
C GLN A 126 -15.39 -0.21 -12.77
N TRP A 127 -14.84 -0.12 -11.54
CA TRP A 127 -15.66 -0.01 -10.31
C TRP A 127 -16.59 1.18 -10.36
N ARG A 128 -16.08 2.37 -10.70
CA ARG A 128 -16.90 3.57 -10.83
C ARG A 128 -18.05 3.38 -11.83
N GLY A 129 -17.77 2.81 -13.00
CA GLY A 129 -18.79 2.51 -13.99
C GLY A 129 -19.87 1.55 -13.48
N GLU A 130 -19.52 0.56 -12.64
CA GLU A 130 -20.47 -0.35 -12.00
C GLU A 130 -21.38 0.37 -11.00
N ILE A 131 -20.81 1.25 -10.18
CA ILE A 131 -21.58 2.02 -9.20
C ILE A 131 -22.54 3.00 -9.89
N GLU A 132 -22.08 3.71 -10.93
CA GLU A 132 -22.92 4.65 -11.69
C GLU A 132 -24.10 3.93 -12.38
N ARG A 133 -23.87 2.73 -12.95
CA ARG A 133 -24.95 1.91 -13.53
C ARG A 133 -25.96 1.45 -12.49
N SER A 134 -25.49 1.07 -11.30
CA SER A 134 -26.38 0.62 -10.22
C SER A 134 -27.21 1.75 -9.62
N ALA A 135 -26.70 2.99 -9.62
CA ALA A 135 -27.43 4.16 -9.13
C ALA A 135 -28.48 4.70 -10.14
N ALA A 136 -28.40 4.29 -11.40
CA ALA A 136 -29.32 4.69 -12.46
C ALA A 136 -30.55 3.76 -12.62
N LEU A 137 -30.61 2.68 -11.84
CA LEU A 137 -31.73 1.71 -11.81
C LEU A 137 -32.65 1.96 -10.62
#